data_a2a0598a8291d93f70aa694ef7a1b8af
#
_entry.id   a2a0598a8291d93f70aa694ef7a1b8af
#
_cell.length_a   1.000
_cell.length_b   1.000
_cell.length_c   1.000
_cell.angle_alpha   90.00
_cell.angle_beta   90.00
_cell.angle_gamma   90.00
#
_symmetry.space_group_name_H-M   'P 1'
#
loop_
_entity.id
_entity.type
_entity.pdbx_description
1 polymer ?
#
loop_
_entity_poly.entity_id
_entity_poly.type
_entity_poly.pdbx_seq_one_letter_code
_entity_poly.pdbx_strand_id
1 'polypeptide(L)'
;TPSNSSAASDVYKRQIYSYKRNIGENKLNVELYNGREISFISEKTHDLLKKVSEKMTIIPTSTRTEEQYKRIDLDIGIVPYALVCNGGVLLVNGKRDREWYLESLQMIRNSRPEMEKAQQILAGDSRRKFELRFLDELFIFTKCEKPEEVVEDLQAKLTTKLVDVFHNGEKVYVVPVNLSKGMAVRRLRKRLQPAYIIAAGDSEFDVSLVEESDLGLVPAGFKKIYGNGSDRFKETVMEMEAGRLFSETLLEKCLVLYFKEPD
;
A
#
# COMPACT_ATOMS: atom_id res chain seq x y z
N THR A 1 3.05 27.11 16.89
CA THR A 1 4.24 26.33 16.49
C THR A 1 3.79 24.97 16.04
N PRO A 2 4.02 24.56 14.79
CA PRO A 2 3.72 23.21 14.37
C PRO A 2 4.71 22.28 15.06
N SER A 3 4.19 21.36 15.85
CA SER A 3 4.96 20.27 16.42
C SER A 3 5.57 19.43 15.29
N ASN A 4 6.86 19.14 15.36
CA ASN A 4 7.55 18.18 14.50
C ASN A 4 6.90 16.81 14.65
N SER A 5 5.89 16.51 13.84
CA SER A 5 5.29 15.19 13.83
C SER A 5 6.00 14.31 12.81
N SER A 6 6.68 13.27 13.28
CA SER A 6 7.10 12.18 12.43
C SER A 6 5.87 11.50 11.84
N ALA A 7 5.82 11.33 10.53
CA ALA A 7 4.71 10.65 9.86
C ALA A 7 5.08 9.18 9.62
N ALA A 8 4.29 8.26 10.17
CA ALA A 8 4.37 6.84 9.82
C ALA A 8 3.40 6.53 8.70
N SER A 9 3.89 6.05 7.55
CA SER A 9 3.04 5.68 6.43
C SER A 9 3.07 4.17 6.17
N ASP A 10 1.92 3.64 5.79
CA ASP A 10 1.61 2.25 5.40
C ASP A 10 1.73 1.14 6.46
N VAL A 11 1.17 1.42 7.59
CA VAL A 11 0.94 0.46 8.67
C VAL A 11 -0.18 -0.55 8.31
N TYR A 12 -0.70 -0.56 7.07
CA TYR A 12 -2.07 -1.00 6.79
C TYR A 12 -2.29 -2.43 6.26
N LYS A 13 -1.44 -3.03 5.41
CA LYS A 13 -1.82 -4.29 4.73
C LYS A 13 -1.58 -5.58 5.51
N ARG A 14 -0.50 -5.71 6.29
CA ARG A 14 -0.29 -6.86 7.19
C ARG A 14 -0.71 -6.58 8.62
N GLN A 15 -1.35 -5.47 8.86
CA GLN A 15 -1.99 -5.19 10.14
C GLN A 15 -3.46 -5.55 10.10
N ILE A 16 -4.05 -5.55 8.89
CA ILE A 16 -5.40 -6.03 8.65
C ILE A 16 -5.32 -7.38 7.96
N TYR A 17 -5.77 -8.40 8.64
CA TYR A 17 -5.73 -9.77 8.18
C TYR A 17 -7.09 -10.21 7.65
N SER A 18 -7.11 -10.89 6.51
CA SER A 18 -8.35 -11.49 6.01
C SER A 18 -8.86 -12.59 6.96
N TYR A 19 -10.17 -12.86 6.92
CA TYR A 19 -10.80 -13.95 7.68
C TYR A 19 -10.15 -15.33 7.46
N LYS A 20 -9.41 -15.51 6.38
CA LYS A 20 -8.69 -16.77 6.05
C LYS A 20 -7.41 -16.97 6.86
N ARG A 21 -6.90 -15.92 7.49
CA ARG A 21 -5.65 -15.98 8.25
C ARG A 21 -5.94 -16.15 9.73
N ASN A 22 -5.35 -17.18 10.33
CA ASN A 22 -5.39 -17.33 11.77
C ASN A 22 -4.41 -16.32 12.43
N ILE A 23 -4.97 -15.38 13.21
CA ILE A 23 -4.21 -14.39 14.00
C ILE A 23 -4.47 -14.55 15.51
N GLY A 24 -5.01 -15.71 15.92
CA GLY A 24 -5.41 -15.98 17.29
C GLY A 24 -6.89 -15.69 17.57
N GLU A 25 -7.30 -15.94 18.80
CA GLU A 25 -8.69 -15.77 19.25
C GLU A 25 -9.03 -14.30 19.54
N ASN A 26 -8.07 -13.53 20.08
CA ASN A 26 -8.23 -12.12 20.42
C ASN A 26 -8.07 -11.23 19.19
N LYS A 27 -9.12 -11.18 18.37
CA LYS A 27 -9.18 -10.39 17.14
C LYS A 27 -10.40 -9.50 17.12
N LEU A 28 -10.22 -8.30 16.56
CA LEU A 28 -11.25 -7.30 16.34
C LEU A 28 -11.59 -7.26 14.85
N ASN A 29 -12.87 -7.26 14.51
CA ASN A 29 -13.30 -7.00 13.14
C ASN A 29 -13.14 -5.51 12.83
N VAL A 30 -12.53 -5.21 11.68
CA VAL A 30 -12.29 -3.83 11.21
C VAL A 30 -12.89 -3.57 9.83
N GLU A 31 -13.54 -4.54 9.22
CA GLU A 31 -14.17 -4.36 7.90
C GLU A 31 -15.38 -5.29 7.74
N LEU A 32 -16.53 -4.67 7.48
CA LEU A 32 -17.74 -5.37 7.08
C LEU A 32 -17.99 -5.18 5.58
N TYR A 33 -18.37 -6.26 4.88
CA TYR A 33 -18.81 -6.19 3.49
C TYR A 33 -20.03 -7.09 3.27
N ASN A 34 -21.15 -6.50 2.87
CA ASN A 34 -22.43 -7.19 2.72
C ASN A 34 -22.83 -7.99 3.98
N GLY A 35 -22.64 -7.39 5.16
CA GLY A 35 -22.95 -8.01 6.45
C GLY A 35 -21.97 -9.10 6.91
N ARG A 36 -20.86 -9.32 6.18
CA ARG A 36 -19.83 -10.32 6.53
C ARG A 36 -18.57 -9.64 7.04
N GLU A 37 -18.02 -10.20 8.08
CA GLU A 37 -16.72 -9.83 8.61
C GLU A 37 -15.61 -10.34 7.68
N ILE A 38 -14.83 -9.44 7.09
CA ILE A 38 -13.84 -9.82 6.08
C ILE A 38 -12.39 -9.48 6.45
N SER A 39 -12.20 -8.55 7.37
CA SER A 39 -10.85 -8.15 7.80
C SER A 39 -10.78 -7.95 9.31
N PHE A 40 -9.63 -8.32 9.89
CA PHE A 40 -9.41 -8.35 11.34
C PHE A 40 -8.02 -7.81 11.70
N ILE A 41 -7.89 -7.32 12.93
CA ILE A 41 -6.61 -7.01 13.60
C ILE A 41 -6.58 -7.75 14.93
N SER A 42 -5.39 -7.97 15.53
CA SER A 42 -5.32 -8.42 16.92
C SER A 42 -5.66 -7.27 17.88
N GLU A 43 -6.21 -7.58 19.05
CA GLU A 43 -6.45 -6.56 20.10
C GLU A 43 -5.16 -5.82 20.42
N LYS A 44 -4.04 -6.52 20.51
CA LYS A 44 -2.73 -5.89 20.74
C LYS A 44 -2.31 -4.94 19.62
N THR A 45 -2.57 -5.29 18.34
CA THR A 45 -2.35 -4.37 17.22
C THR A 45 -3.17 -3.09 17.38
N HIS A 46 -4.44 -3.22 17.79
CA HIS A 46 -5.32 -2.08 18.01
C HIS A 46 -4.81 -1.15 19.12
N ASP A 47 -4.41 -1.72 20.28
CA ASP A 47 -3.85 -0.95 21.38
C ASP A 47 -2.57 -0.22 21.02
N LEU A 48 -1.70 -0.89 20.23
CA LEU A 48 -0.47 -0.28 19.74
C LEU A 48 -0.76 0.82 18.70
N LEU A 49 -1.72 0.63 17.82
CA LEU A 49 -2.17 1.66 16.87
C LEU A 49 -2.65 2.92 17.59
N LYS A 50 -3.46 2.78 18.65
CA LYS A 50 -3.90 3.91 19.46
C LYS A 50 -2.70 4.67 20.05
N LYS A 51 -1.77 3.95 20.68
CA LYS A 51 -0.55 4.56 21.23
C LYS A 51 0.31 5.27 20.19
N VAL A 52 0.47 4.68 19.01
CA VAL A 52 1.24 5.30 17.92
C VAL A 52 0.51 6.53 17.38
N SER A 53 -0.83 6.49 17.22
CA SER A 53 -1.59 7.63 16.71
C SER A 53 -1.56 8.87 17.60
N GLU A 54 -1.30 8.70 18.91
CA GLU A 54 -1.08 9.80 19.86
C GLU A 54 0.28 10.50 19.65
N LYS A 55 1.25 9.83 19.05
CA LYS A 55 2.64 10.29 18.92
C LYS A 55 3.02 10.65 17.49
N MET A 56 2.47 9.95 16.52
CA MET A 56 2.82 10.07 15.12
C MET A 56 1.56 10.16 14.24
N THR A 57 1.64 10.88 13.14
CA THR A 57 0.57 10.88 12.15
C THR A 57 0.60 9.56 11.37
N ILE A 58 -0.43 8.73 11.54
CA ILE A 58 -0.60 7.50 10.76
C ILE A 58 -1.23 7.86 9.41
N ILE A 59 -0.59 7.42 8.32
CA ILE A 59 -1.07 7.64 6.95
C ILE A 59 -1.27 6.27 6.28
N PRO A 60 -2.47 5.70 6.33
CA PRO A 60 -2.78 4.47 5.59
C PRO A 60 -2.49 4.63 4.10
N THR A 61 -1.75 3.69 3.52
CA THR A 61 -1.40 3.69 2.09
C THR A 61 -1.79 2.36 1.46
N SER A 62 -2.70 2.36 0.49
CA SER A 62 -3.32 1.14 -0.02
C SER A 62 -3.56 1.16 -1.53
N THR A 63 -3.59 -0.03 -2.15
CA THR A 63 -4.10 -0.23 -3.51
C THR A 63 -5.63 -0.26 -3.57
N ARG A 64 -6.32 -0.22 -2.43
CA ARG A 64 -7.79 -0.18 -2.37
C ARG A 64 -8.32 1.10 -3.00
N THR A 65 -9.53 1.04 -3.55
CA THR A 65 -10.27 2.25 -3.93
C THR A 65 -10.72 3.02 -2.69
N GLU A 66 -11.10 4.28 -2.87
CA GLU A 66 -11.66 5.12 -1.79
C GLU A 66 -12.84 4.43 -1.10
N GLU A 67 -13.76 3.85 -1.88
CA GLU A 67 -14.93 3.13 -1.35
C GLU A 67 -14.51 1.92 -0.50
N GLN A 68 -13.54 1.14 -0.97
CA GLN A 68 -13.02 -0.02 -0.25
C GLN A 68 -12.28 0.38 1.03
N TYR A 69 -11.57 1.51 1.01
CA TYR A 69 -10.87 2.03 2.17
C TYR A 69 -11.86 2.50 3.26
N LYS A 70 -12.90 3.22 2.87
CA LYS A 70 -13.93 3.75 3.79
C LYS A 70 -14.73 2.69 4.54
N ARG A 71 -14.67 1.42 4.12
CA ARG A 71 -15.29 0.31 4.87
C ARG A 71 -14.47 -0.12 6.09
N ILE A 72 -13.26 0.39 6.23
CA ILE A 72 -12.36 -0.01 7.31
C ILE A 72 -12.47 0.98 8.46
N ASP A 73 -12.81 0.45 9.62
CA ASP A 73 -12.82 1.17 10.87
C ASP A 73 -11.78 0.56 11.82
N LEU A 74 -10.76 1.33 12.12
CA LEU A 74 -9.69 0.93 13.06
C LEU A 74 -9.96 1.40 14.48
N ASP A 75 -10.98 2.21 14.70
CA ASP A 75 -11.30 2.84 15.99
C ASP A 75 -10.06 3.50 16.67
N ILE A 76 -9.27 4.22 15.87
CA ILE A 76 -8.08 4.94 16.33
C ILE A 76 -8.24 6.47 16.29
N GLY A 77 -9.45 6.94 16.16
CA GLY A 77 -9.78 8.37 16.03
C GLY A 77 -9.61 8.91 14.61
N ILE A 78 -9.31 10.19 14.50
CA ILE A 78 -9.23 10.87 13.20
C ILE A 78 -7.92 10.49 12.49
N VAL A 79 -8.04 9.92 11.30
CA VAL A 79 -6.93 9.69 10.37
C VAL A 79 -6.93 10.87 9.37
N PRO A 80 -6.01 11.86 9.54
CA PRO A 80 -6.08 13.10 8.76
C PRO A 80 -5.74 12.90 7.30
N TYR A 81 -4.90 11.91 6.98
CA TYR A 81 -4.46 11.62 5.61
C TYR A 81 -4.52 10.13 5.33
N ALA A 82 -4.96 9.76 4.14
CA ALA A 82 -4.85 8.39 3.63
C ALA A 82 -4.56 8.38 2.13
N LEU A 83 -3.70 7.49 1.68
CA LEU A 83 -3.38 7.26 0.28
C LEU A 83 -4.09 6.00 -0.19
N VAL A 84 -4.95 6.14 -1.18
CA VAL A 84 -5.67 5.03 -1.81
C VAL A 84 -5.36 4.95 -3.30
N CYS A 85 -5.84 3.92 -3.98
CA CYS A 85 -5.54 3.68 -5.40
C CYS A 85 -4.03 3.72 -5.71
N ASN A 86 -3.22 2.98 -4.91
CA ASN A 86 -1.76 2.93 -5.05
C ASN A 86 -1.06 4.29 -4.89
N GLY A 87 -1.63 5.19 -4.10
CA GLY A 87 -1.13 6.54 -3.88
C GLY A 87 -1.63 7.59 -4.89
N GLY A 88 -2.42 7.19 -5.88
CA GLY A 88 -2.99 8.11 -6.88
C GLY A 88 -4.09 9.01 -6.34
N VAL A 89 -4.72 8.65 -5.23
CA VAL A 89 -5.74 9.44 -4.54
C VAL A 89 -5.31 9.70 -3.12
N LEU A 90 -5.28 10.97 -2.72
CA LEU A 90 -5.10 11.39 -1.33
C LEU A 90 -6.48 11.70 -0.73
N LEU A 91 -6.75 11.19 0.43
CA LEU A 91 -7.88 11.59 1.26
C LEU A 91 -7.37 12.48 2.38
N VAL A 92 -7.99 13.64 2.54
CA VAL A 92 -7.76 14.59 3.64
C VAL A 92 -9.01 14.62 4.50
N ASN A 93 -8.93 14.21 5.74
CA ASN A 93 -10.07 14.04 6.64
C ASN A 93 -11.22 13.25 5.98
N GLY A 94 -10.87 12.15 5.30
CA GLY A 94 -11.80 11.26 4.62
C GLY A 94 -12.39 11.78 3.29
N LYS A 95 -11.99 12.96 2.83
CA LYS A 95 -12.46 13.55 1.56
C LYS A 95 -11.35 13.54 0.51
N ARG A 96 -11.70 13.21 -0.73
CA ARG A 96 -10.76 13.21 -1.86
C ARG A 96 -10.19 14.61 -2.10
N ASP A 97 -8.87 14.69 -2.12
CA ASP A 97 -8.13 15.87 -2.56
C ASP A 97 -8.10 15.90 -4.09
N ARG A 98 -8.80 16.89 -4.65
CA ARG A 98 -8.96 17.01 -6.11
C ARG A 98 -7.66 17.37 -6.80
N GLU A 99 -6.86 18.24 -6.21
CA GLU A 99 -5.58 18.67 -6.78
C GLU A 99 -4.61 17.51 -6.89
N TRP A 100 -4.46 16.74 -5.80
CA TRP A 100 -3.66 15.52 -5.81
C TRP A 100 -4.08 14.53 -6.89
N TYR A 101 -5.38 14.31 -7.05
CA TYR A 101 -5.91 13.40 -8.06
C TYR A 101 -5.60 13.87 -9.49
N LEU A 102 -5.82 15.17 -9.80
CA LEU A 102 -5.52 15.73 -11.11
C LEU A 102 -4.02 15.68 -11.44
N GLU A 103 -3.15 15.94 -10.45
CA GLU A 103 -1.72 15.75 -10.59
C GLU A 103 -1.37 14.28 -10.89
N SER A 104 -2.04 13.32 -10.24
CA SER A 104 -1.82 11.88 -10.49
C SER A 104 -2.17 11.53 -11.93
N LEU A 105 -3.30 11.99 -12.46
CA LEU A 105 -3.67 11.81 -13.88
C LEU A 105 -2.65 12.43 -14.83
N GLN A 106 -2.15 13.61 -14.49
CA GLN A 106 -1.12 14.29 -15.30
C GLN A 106 0.21 13.51 -15.31
N MET A 107 0.62 12.95 -14.17
CA MET A 107 1.84 12.15 -14.05
C MET A 107 1.81 10.89 -14.92
N ILE A 108 0.65 10.26 -15.05
CA ILE A 108 0.48 9.00 -15.80
C ILE A 108 0.02 9.18 -17.24
N ARG A 109 -0.16 10.40 -17.72
CA ARG A 109 -0.75 10.68 -19.04
C ARG A 109 -0.05 9.95 -20.19
N ASN A 110 1.27 9.80 -20.12
CA ASN A 110 2.06 9.12 -21.16
C ASN A 110 1.86 7.59 -21.16
N SER A 111 1.38 7.03 -20.06
CA SER A 111 1.06 5.59 -19.95
C SER A 111 -0.36 5.27 -20.46
N ARG A 112 -1.20 6.27 -20.70
CA ARG A 112 -2.60 6.06 -21.08
C ARG A 112 -2.79 5.20 -22.33
N PRO A 113 -2.04 5.38 -23.44
CA PRO A 113 -2.16 4.50 -24.61
C PRO A 113 -1.85 3.03 -24.29
N GLU A 114 -0.84 2.77 -23.44
CA GLU A 114 -0.50 1.41 -23.02
C GLU A 114 -1.57 0.80 -22.12
N MET A 115 -2.20 1.63 -21.26
CA MET A 115 -3.34 1.20 -20.45
C MET A 115 -4.56 0.83 -21.31
N GLU A 116 -4.88 1.63 -22.31
CA GLU A 116 -5.97 1.34 -23.25
C GLU A 116 -5.70 0.06 -24.05
N LYS A 117 -4.46 -0.14 -24.52
CA LYS A 117 -4.02 -1.37 -25.19
C LYS A 117 -4.12 -2.58 -24.26
N ALA A 118 -3.70 -2.45 -22.99
CA ALA A 118 -3.84 -3.50 -21.99
C ALA A 118 -5.30 -3.88 -21.75
N GLN A 119 -6.20 -2.89 -21.68
CA GLN A 119 -7.64 -3.15 -21.57
C GLN A 119 -8.17 -3.96 -22.75
N GLN A 120 -7.79 -3.63 -23.99
CA GLN A 120 -8.21 -4.36 -25.19
C GLN A 120 -7.71 -5.80 -25.15
N ILE A 121 -6.45 -6.03 -24.80
CA ILE A 121 -5.86 -7.38 -24.70
C ILE A 121 -6.60 -8.18 -23.62
N LEU A 122 -6.75 -7.65 -22.42
CA LEU A 122 -7.41 -8.33 -21.30
C LEU A 122 -8.91 -8.53 -21.51
N ALA A 123 -9.58 -7.64 -22.27
CA ALA A 123 -10.99 -7.81 -22.59
C ALA A 123 -11.26 -9.07 -23.43
N GLY A 124 -10.34 -9.41 -24.35
CA GLY A 124 -10.40 -10.61 -25.20
C GLY A 124 -9.74 -11.85 -24.61
N ASP A 125 -9.11 -11.78 -23.45
CA ASP A 125 -8.38 -12.91 -22.86
C ASP A 125 -9.33 -13.92 -22.20
N SER A 126 -9.38 -15.15 -22.72
CA SER A 126 -10.24 -16.22 -22.21
C SER A 126 -9.86 -16.72 -20.81
N ARG A 127 -8.62 -16.45 -20.36
CA ARG A 127 -8.14 -16.79 -19.01
C ARG A 127 -8.68 -15.85 -17.95
N ARG A 128 -9.33 -14.75 -18.33
CA ARG A 128 -9.93 -13.79 -17.41
C ARG A 128 -11.16 -14.37 -16.71
N LYS A 129 -11.13 -14.41 -15.38
CA LYS A 129 -12.21 -14.92 -14.51
C LYS A 129 -13.08 -13.83 -13.87
N PHE A 130 -12.67 -12.59 -13.94
CA PHE A 130 -13.27 -11.49 -13.21
C PHE A 130 -13.46 -10.29 -14.11
N GLU A 131 -14.37 -9.39 -13.76
CA GLU A 131 -14.53 -8.12 -14.48
C GLU A 131 -13.19 -7.37 -14.61
N LEU A 132 -13.01 -6.77 -15.77
CA LEU A 132 -11.88 -5.89 -16.01
C LEU A 132 -12.20 -4.51 -15.43
N ARG A 133 -11.39 -4.06 -14.49
CA ARG A 133 -11.57 -2.78 -13.80
C ARG A 133 -10.46 -1.82 -14.16
N PHE A 134 -10.81 -0.64 -14.63
CA PHE A 134 -9.92 0.50 -14.70
C PHE A 134 -10.22 1.41 -13.50
N LEU A 135 -9.45 1.21 -12.45
CA LEU A 135 -9.71 1.81 -11.15
C LEU A 135 -9.32 3.29 -11.14
N ASP A 136 -10.30 4.17 -10.96
CA ASP A 136 -10.13 5.63 -10.91
C ASP A 136 -9.31 6.19 -12.08
N GLU A 137 -9.35 5.59 -13.27
CA GLU A 137 -8.50 5.92 -14.44
C GLU A 137 -6.99 5.86 -14.15
N LEU A 138 -6.59 5.20 -13.08
CA LEU A 138 -5.22 5.16 -12.59
C LEU A 138 -4.51 3.86 -12.94
N PHE A 139 -5.14 2.71 -12.75
CA PHE A 139 -4.54 1.41 -13.06
C PHE A 139 -5.59 0.33 -13.34
N ILE A 140 -5.17 -0.72 -14.04
CA ILE A 140 -6.04 -1.82 -14.42
C ILE A 140 -5.86 -2.98 -13.44
N PHE A 141 -6.98 -3.64 -13.14
CA PHE A 141 -7.05 -4.83 -12.32
C PHE A 141 -8.06 -5.82 -12.87
N THR A 142 -7.69 -7.10 -12.88
CA THR A 142 -8.61 -8.22 -13.08
C THR A 142 -8.09 -9.47 -12.34
N LYS A 143 -8.80 -10.60 -12.46
CA LYS A 143 -8.29 -11.92 -12.03
C LYS A 143 -8.27 -12.85 -13.24
N CYS A 144 -7.22 -13.64 -13.32
CA CYS A 144 -7.01 -14.59 -14.42
C CYS A 144 -6.69 -15.99 -13.89
N GLU A 145 -7.02 -17.00 -14.69
CA GLU A 145 -6.33 -18.29 -14.64
C GLU A 145 -4.94 -18.10 -15.21
N LYS A 146 -3.97 -18.85 -14.67
CA LYS A 146 -2.57 -18.79 -15.13
C LYS A 146 -2.05 -17.35 -15.23
N PRO A 147 -2.08 -16.59 -14.12
CA PRO A 147 -1.74 -15.17 -14.12
C PRO A 147 -0.31 -14.90 -14.59
N GLU A 148 0.63 -15.85 -14.40
CA GLU A 148 2.01 -15.79 -14.87
C GLU A 148 2.06 -15.67 -16.38
N GLU A 149 1.37 -16.59 -17.11
CA GLU A 149 1.30 -16.56 -18.58
C GLU A 149 0.68 -15.27 -19.10
N VAL A 150 -0.38 -14.78 -18.41
CA VAL A 150 -1.04 -13.51 -18.80
C VAL A 150 -0.08 -12.32 -18.61
N VAL A 151 0.70 -12.30 -17.54
CA VAL A 151 1.70 -11.25 -17.30
C VAL A 151 2.79 -11.28 -18.36
N GLU A 152 3.33 -12.46 -18.71
CA GLU A 152 4.34 -12.62 -19.78
C GLU A 152 3.81 -12.12 -21.12
N ASP A 153 2.59 -12.51 -21.50
CA ASP A 153 1.93 -12.07 -22.73
C ASP A 153 1.73 -10.54 -22.78
N LEU A 154 1.35 -9.93 -21.66
CA LEU A 154 1.18 -8.48 -21.56
C LEU A 154 2.52 -7.77 -21.64
N GLN A 155 3.54 -8.24 -20.92
CA GLN A 155 4.89 -7.66 -20.94
C GLN A 155 5.51 -7.72 -22.34
N ALA A 156 5.26 -8.79 -23.09
CA ALA A 156 5.73 -8.91 -24.47
C ALA A 156 5.05 -7.92 -25.44
N LYS A 157 3.83 -7.47 -25.13
CA LYS A 157 3.01 -6.63 -26.00
C LYS A 157 2.99 -5.16 -25.59
N LEU A 158 3.24 -4.85 -24.33
CA LEU A 158 3.18 -3.51 -23.78
C LEU A 158 4.59 -2.90 -23.63
N THR A 159 4.63 -1.59 -23.60
CA THR A 159 5.87 -0.83 -23.35
C THR A 159 6.16 -0.79 -21.85
N THR A 160 6.98 -1.73 -21.35
CA THR A 160 7.29 -1.88 -19.92
C THR A 160 8.03 -0.69 -19.29
N LYS A 161 8.54 0.25 -20.10
CA LYS A 161 9.04 1.55 -19.60
C LYS A 161 7.93 2.52 -19.18
N LEU A 162 6.68 2.26 -19.59
CA LEU A 162 5.53 3.10 -19.29
C LEU A 162 4.56 2.46 -18.30
N VAL A 163 4.49 1.12 -18.29
CA VAL A 163 3.59 0.36 -17.43
C VAL A 163 4.31 -0.85 -16.82
N ASP A 164 4.09 -1.07 -15.55
CA ASP A 164 4.44 -2.31 -14.86
C ASP A 164 3.30 -3.30 -14.98
N VAL A 165 3.62 -4.56 -15.29
CA VAL A 165 2.67 -5.65 -15.36
C VAL A 165 3.13 -6.77 -14.43
N PHE A 166 2.31 -7.14 -13.50
CA PHE A 166 2.62 -8.17 -12.52
C PHE A 166 1.34 -8.83 -11.97
N HIS A 167 1.50 -9.89 -11.20
CA HIS A 167 0.39 -10.57 -10.55
C HIS A 167 0.63 -10.78 -9.05
N ASN A 168 -0.46 -10.95 -8.31
CA ASN A 168 -0.44 -11.36 -6.92
C ASN A 168 -1.55 -12.41 -6.71
N GLY A 169 -1.16 -13.69 -6.62
CA GLY A 169 -2.08 -14.81 -6.77
C GLY A 169 -2.78 -14.71 -8.13
N GLU A 170 -4.09 -14.90 -8.18
CA GLU A 170 -4.87 -14.81 -9.43
C GLU A 170 -5.04 -13.37 -9.97
N LYS A 171 -4.64 -12.37 -9.20
CA LYS A 171 -4.86 -10.95 -9.54
C LYS A 171 -3.77 -10.46 -10.48
N VAL A 172 -4.16 -9.99 -11.66
CA VAL A 172 -3.28 -9.34 -12.64
C VAL A 172 -3.49 -7.84 -12.58
N TYR A 173 -2.38 -7.11 -12.59
CA TYR A 173 -2.35 -5.65 -12.52
C TYR A 173 -1.55 -5.08 -13.70
N VAL A 174 -2.03 -3.97 -14.25
CA VAL A 174 -1.27 -3.12 -15.16
C VAL A 174 -1.27 -1.72 -14.56
N VAL A 175 -0.10 -1.22 -14.17
CA VAL A 175 0.06 -0.02 -13.37
C VAL A 175 1.04 0.93 -14.09
N PRO A 176 0.72 2.21 -14.30
CA PRO A 176 1.68 3.17 -14.80
C PRO A 176 2.94 3.23 -13.91
N VAL A 177 4.13 3.21 -14.49
CA VAL A 177 5.41 3.24 -13.74
C VAL A 177 5.49 4.45 -12.80
N ASN A 178 4.92 5.59 -13.22
CA ASN A 178 4.88 6.79 -12.39
C ASN A 178 3.79 6.77 -11.29
N LEU A 179 2.96 5.71 -11.21
CA LEU A 179 1.95 5.54 -10.18
C LEU A 179 2.44 4.51 -9.16
N SER A 180 3.20 4.95 -8.19
CA SER A 180 3.68 4.07 -7.13
C SER A 180 3.51 4.71 -5.75
N LYS A 181 3.49 3.88 -4.71
CA LYS A 181 3.43 4.36 -3.34
C LYS A 181 4.67 5.18 -2.97
N GLY A 182 5.84 4.87 -3.53
CA GLY A 182 7.04 5.67 -3.35
C GLY A 182 6.91 7.08 -3.94
N MET A 183 6.32 7.21 -5.13
CA MET A 183 6.00 8.53 -5.69
C MET A 183 5.02 9.30 -4.81
N ALA A 184 4.05 8.62 -4.20
CA ALA A 184 3.13 9.25 -3.27
C ALA A 184 3.85 9.74 -2.00
N VAL A 185 4.81 8.97 -1.46
CA VAL A 185 5.66 9.42 -0.33
C VAL A 185 6.44 10.67 -0.69
N ARG A 186 7.08 10.73 -1.87
CA ARG A 186 7.80 11.93 -2.33
C ARG A 186 6.88 13.17 -2.40
N ARG A 187 5.65 12.99 -2.89
CA ARG A 187 4.65 14.06 -2.95
C ARG A 187 4.19 14.49 -1.56
N LEU A 188 3.92 13.53 -0.66
CA LEU A 188 3.57 13.82 0.73
C LEU A 188 4.71 14.54 1.46
N ARG A 189 5.97 14.12 1.26
CA ARG A 189 7.14 14.77 1.84
C ARG A 189 7.20 16.25 1.44
N LYS A 190 6.93 16.58 0.18
CA LYS A 190 6.87 17.98 -0.29
C LYS A 190 5.71 18.76 0.32
N ARG A 191 4.54 18.10 0.50
CA ARG A 191 3.33 18.75 0.99
C ARG A 191 3.29 18.95 2.49
N LEU A 192 3.71 17.93 3.26
CA LEU A 192 3.60 17.91 4.72
C LEU A 192 4.90 18.28 5.43
N GLN A 193 6.04 18.21 4.73
CA GLN A 193 7.38 18.50 5.28
C GLN A 193 7.64 17.79 6.61
N PRO A 194 7.41 16.46 6.72
CA PRO A 194 7.64 15.73 7.94
C PRO A 194 9.14 15.69 8.25
N ALA A 195 9.51 15.70 9.53
CA ALA A 195 10.89 15.55 9.95
C ALA A 195 11.44 14.15 9.60
N TYR A 196 10.61 13.12 9.75
CA TYR A 196 10.99 11.73 9.51
C TYR A 196 9.80 10.89 9.03
N ILE A 197 10.03 9.98 8.09
CA ILE A 197 9.02 9.06 7.56
C ILE A 197 9.44 7.63 7.84
N ILE A 198 8.63 6.92 8.62
CA ILE A 198 8.71 5.47 8.77
C ILE A 198 7.64 4.87 7.85
N ALA A 199 8.05 4.01 6.94
CA ALA A 199 7.14 3.26 6.10
C ALA A 199 7.19 1.77 6.39
N ALA A 200 6.06 1.10 6.21
CA ALA A 200 5.99 -0.34 6.33
C ALA A 200 5.20 -0.97 5.19
N GLY A 201 5.64 -2.13 4.73
CA GLY A 201 4.99 -2.81 3.64
C GLY A 201 5.34 -4.29 3.57
N ASP A 202 4.55 -5.06 2.81
CA ASP A 202 4.66 -6.52 2.77
C ASP A 202 4.53 -7.12 1.36
N SER A 203 4.38 -6.29 0.36
CA SER A 203 4.10 -6.72 -1.02
C SER A 203 4.97 -5.97 -2.02
N GLU A 204 4.98 -6.44 -3.26
CA GLU A 204 5.70 -5.80 -4.37
C GLU A 204 5.33 -4.31 -4.53
N PHE A 205 4.06 -3.95 -4.32
CA PHE A 205 3.61 -2.55 -4.32
C PHE A 205 4.30 -1.67 -3.26
N ASP A 206 4.84 -2.28 -2.22
CA ASP A 206 5.42 -1.58 -1.08
C ASP A 206 6.94 -1.39 -1.21
N VAL A 207 7.58 -2.02 -2.19
CA VAL A 207 9.01 -1.88 -2.43
C VAL A 207 9.39 -0.40 -2.58
N SER A 208 8.73 0.30 -3.49
CA SER A 208 9.01 1.73 -3.70
C SER A 208 8.68 2.60 -2.49
N LEU A 209 7.67 2.21 -1.69
CA LEU A 209 7.28 2.89 -0.47
C LEU A 209 8.39 2.88 0.58
N VAL A 210 8.91 1.69 0.88
CA VAL A 210 9.95 1.52 1.91
C VAL A 210 11.29 2.09 1.47
N GLU A 211 11.59 2.09 0.16
CA GLU A 211 12.80 2.68 -0.40
C GLU A 211 12.80 4.23 -0.37
N GLU A 212 11.63 4.86 -0.46
CA GLU A 212 11.49 6.32 -0.45
C GLU A 212 11.31 6.92 0.94
N SER A 213 11.20 6.11 1.97
CA SER A 213 11.11 6.52 3.37
C SER A 213 12.50 6.67 4.02
N ASP A 214 12.55 7.32 5.16
CA ASP A 214 13.77 7.44 5.96
C ASP A 214 14.10 6.13 6.67
N LEU A 215 13.04 5.36 7.01
CA LEU A 215 13.14 3.99 7.51
C LEU A 215 12.03 3.13 6.91
N GLY A 216 12.39 2.06 6.24
CA GLY A 216 11.49 1.04 5.74
C GLY A 216 11.45 -0.17 6.66
N LEU A 217 10.27 -0.58 7.13
CA LEU A 217 10.09 -1.78 7.95
C LEU A 217 9.33 -2.83 7.14
N VAL A 218 9.90 -4.01 7.01
CA VAL A 218 9.34 -5.10 6.20
C VAL A 218 9.38 -6.43 6.96
N PRO A 219 8.49 -7.38 6.64
CA PRO A 219 8.52 -8.68 7.30
C PRO A 219 9.74 -9.51 6.89
N ALA A 220 10.11 -10.47 7.73
CA ALA A 220 11.18 -11.42 7.44
C ALA A 220 11.00 -12.09 6.08
N GLY A 221 12.07 -12.18 5.30
CA GLY A 221 12.10 -12.76 3.96
C GLY A 221 11.65 -11.83 2.83
N PHE A 222 11.23 -10.62 3.12
CA PHE A 222 10.81 -9.63 2.11
C PHE A 222 11.93 -9.31 1.11
N LYS A 223 13.13 -9.03 1.62
CA LYS A 223 14.29 -8.71 0.77
C LYS A 223 14.67 -9.86 -0.15
N LYS A 224 14.54 -11.10 0.32
CA LYS A 224 14.79 -12.30 -0.49
C LYS A 224 13.76 -12.44 -1.63
N ILE A 225 12.48 -12.14 -1.36
CA ILE A 225 11.38 -12.28 -2.33
C ILE A 225 11.45 -11.18 -3.40
N TYR A 226 11.68 -9.92 -3.00
CA TYR A 226 11.56 -8.76 -3.89
C TYR A 226 12.88 -8.09 -4.23
N GLY A 227 14.01 -8.60 -3.73
CA GLY A 227 15.32 -7.96 -3.87
C GLY A 227 16.10 -8.33 -5.13
N ASN A 228 15.71 -9.35 -5.89
CA ASN A 228 16.46 -9.83 -7.07
C ASN A 228 17.99 -9.93 -6.87
N GLY A 229 18.41 -10.29 -5.63
CA GLY A 229 19.79 -10.23 -5.16
C GLY A 229 19.92 -9.30 -3.95
N SER A 230 20.89 -9.55 -3.07
CA SER A 230 20.98 -8.96 -1.73
C SER A 230 21.17 -7.44 -1.68
N ASP A 231 21.58 -6.78 -2.76
CA ASP A 231 22.06 -5.39 -2.73
C ASP A 231 21.05 -4.34 -3.26
N ARG A 232 19.81 -4.75 -3.57
CA ARG A 232 18.80 -3.82 -4.11
C ARG A 232 18.31 -2.81 -3.08
N PHE A 233 18.08 -3.27 -1.84
CA PHE A 233 17.49 -2.42 -0.81
C PHE A 233 18.53 -1.58 -0.09
N LYS A 234 18.17 -0.30 0.18
CA LYS A 234 18.96 0.58 1.05
C LYS A 234 19.13 -0.04 2.43
N GLU A 235 20.20 0.34 3.15
CA GLU A 235 20.42 -0.07 4.55
C GLU A 235 19.29 0.37 5.48
N THR A 236 18.59 1.45 5.11
CA THR A 236 17.41 1.96 5.83
C THR A 236 16.19 1.05 5.75
N VAL A 237 16.18 0.02 4.89
CA VAL A 237 15.12 -0.98 4.87
C VAL A 237 15.49 -2.13 5.79
N MET A 238 14.70 -2.31 6.85
CA MET A 238 14.94 -3.29 7.92
C MET A 238 13.90 -4.40 7.89
N GLU A 239 14.34 -5.66 7.89
CA GLU A 239 13.46 -6.81 8.11
C GLU A 239 13.15 -6.98 9.60
N MET A 240 11.87 -7.18 9.91
CA MET A 240 11.40 -7.47 11.27
C MET A 240 11.51 -8.97 11.56
N GLU A 241 11.62 -9.32 12.84
CA GLU A 241 11.75 -10.69 13.28
C GLU A 241 10.55 -11.57 12.86
N ALA A 242 10.85 -12.83 12.49
CA ALA A 242 9.83 -13.84 12.23
C ALA A 242 9.21 -14.36 13.55
N GLY A 243 8.06 -15.02 13.44
CA GLY A 243 7.43 -15.73 14.58
C GLY A 243 6.41 -14.91 15.37
N ARG A 244 6.30 -13.60 15.13
CA ARG A 244 5.27 -12.72 15.70
C ARG A 244 4.45 -12.06 14.59
N LEU A 245 3.28 -11.48 14.93
CA LEU A 245 2.53 -10.68 13.97
C LEU A 245 3.34 -9.44 13.58
N PHE A 246 3.55 -9.26 12.28
CA PHE A 246 4.33 -8.13 11.75
C PHE A 246 3.76 -6.78 12.20
N SER A 247 2.43 -6.66 12.29
CA SER A 247 1.76 -5.46 12.80
C SER A 247 2.21 -5.09 14.20
N GLU A 248 2.35 -6.07 15.09
CA GLU A 248 2.72 -5.81 16.48
C GLU A 248 4.18 -5.40 16.60
N THR A 249 5.09 -6.16 15.97
CA THR A 249 6.53 -5.88 15.99
C THR A 249 6.85 -4.52 15.37
N LEU A 250 6.17 -4.19 14.28
CA LEU A 250 6.27 -2.91 13.60
C LEU A 250 5.88 -1.75 14.51
N LEU A 251 4.69 -1.81 15.13
CA LEU A 251 4.17 -0.73 15.97
C LEU A 251 4.99 -0.55 17.26
N GLU A 252 5.44 -1.66 17.87
CA GLU A 252 6.39 -1.62 18.98
C GLU A 252 7.70 -0.91 18.57
N LYS A 253 8.23 -1.20 17.37
CA LYS A 253 9.43 -0.54 16.85
C LYS A 253 9.21 0.96 16.65
N CYS A 254 8.06 1.37 16.10
CA CYS A 254 7.70 2.79 15.94
C CYS A 254 7.73 3.52 17.30
N LEU A 255 7.13 2.94 18.35
CA LEU A 255 7.14 3.53 19.68
C LEU A 255 8.56 3.64 20.26
N VAL A 256 9.39 2.59 20.09
CA VAL A 256 10.79 2.62 20.56
C VAL A 256 11.60 3.72 19.85
N LEU A 257 11.38 3.92 18.56
CA LEU A 257 12.07 4.95 17.77
C LEU A 257 11.66 6.35 18.21
N TYR A 258 10.36 6.58 18.44
CA TYR A 258 9.85 7.86 18.93
C TYR A 258 10.50 8.29 20.26
N PHE A 259 10.71 7.36 21.17
CA PHE A 259 11.33 7.65 22.48
C PHE A 259 12.86 7.74 22.47
N LYS A 260 13.51 7.42 21.34
CA LYS A 260 14.97 7.48 21.18
C LYS A 260 15.47 8.72 20.46
N GLU A 261 14.60 9.54 19.88
CA GLU A 261 15.00 10.83 19.35
C GLU A 261 15.41 11.73 20.53
N PRO A 262 16.67 12.22 20.60
CA PRO A 262 17.04 13.23 21.58
C PRO A 262 16.32 14.54 21.24
N ASP A 263 15.91 15.27 22.27
CA ASP A 263 15.31 16.62 22.21
C ASP A 263 16.10 17.63 21.35
#